data_9364f6bf96be1f6f397a9efe09b20ed7
#
_entry.id   9364f6bf96be1f6f397a9efe09b20ed7
#
_cell.length_a   1.000
_cell.length_b   1.000
_cell.length_c   1.000
_cell.angle_alpha   90.00
_cell.angle_beta   90.00
_cell.angle_gamma   90.00
#
_symmetry.space_group_name_H-M   'P 1'
#
loop_
_entity.id
_entity.type
_entity.pdbx_description
1 polymer ?
#
loop_
_entity_poly.entity_id
_entity_poly.type
_entity_poly.pdbx_seq_one_letter_code
_entity_poly.pdbx_strand_id
1 'polypeptide(L)'
;MILIADSGSTKTDWCIADNGRVVKRMATQGLNPFHQSLDTIAQIVNDELLPQLDDREMVDVGRLHFYGSGCRAEMLPKITQLFSQLFPDTEVECQGDLMAAARAVCGSREGVACILGTGSNSCLYDGTSVVENVPPLGYILGDEGSGAVMGRLFFNALYKGRLSERIRIAYERTTGLSMADIIDHVYRQPLANRFLASVCPFLAKNMDDESLHELVIGNFRQFFRYNVSRYHRTDLKVGAIGSV
;
A
#
# COMPACT_ATOMS: atom_id res chain seq x y z
N MET A 1 15.47 -7.07 -20.18
CA MET A 1 14.18 -7.02 -19.45
C MET A 1 14.37 -6.32 -18.10
N ILE A 2 13.28 -5.94 -17.41
CA ILE A 2 13.29 -5.32 -16.09
C ILE A 2 12.43 -6.21 -15.16
N LEU A 3 12.98 -6.61 -14.02
CA LEU A 3 12.24 -7.24 -12.94
C LEU A 3 11.80 -6.15 -11.95
N ILE A 4 10.51 -6.07 -11.65
CA ILE A 4 9.94 -5.06 -10.76
C ILE A 4 9.21 -5.78 -9.63
N ALA A 5 9.44 -5.33 -8.39
CA ALA A 5 8.78 -5.81 -7.19
C ALA A 5 8.02 -4.67 -6.49
N ASP A 6 6.77 -4.95 -6.11
CA ASP A 6 5.99 -4.15 -5.16
C ASP A 6 5.73 -5.00 -3.92
N SER A 7 6.40 -4.67 -2.82
CA SER A 7 6.43 -5.50 -1.62
C SER A 7 5.77 -4.85 -0.42
N GLY A 8 4.64 -5.42 -0.04
CA GLY A 8 4.01 -5.19 1.25
C GLY A 8 4.46 -6.18 2.33
N SER A 9 3.95 -6.02 3.55
CA SER A 9 4.29 -6.94 4.67
C SER A 9 3.75 -8.37 4.52
N THR A 10 2.88 -8.65 3.55
CA THR A 10 2.23 -9.98 3.42
C THR A 10 2.52 -10.64 2.10
N LYS A 11 2.62 -9.85 1.06
CA LYS A 11 2.78 -10.31 -0.32
C LYS A 11 3.72 -9.37 -1.03
N THR A 12 4.55 -9.93 -1.90
CA THR A 12 5.29 -9.20 -2.93
C THR A 12 4.74 -9.60 -4.29
N ASP A 13 4.28 -8.62 -5.03
CA ASP A 13 3.93 -8.78 -6.43
C ASP A 13 5.16 -8.48 -7.30
N TRP A 14 5.53 -9.43 -8.15
CA TRP A 14 6.65 -9.35 -9.06
C TRP A 14 6.15 -9.30 -10.50
N CYS A 15 6.80 -8.52 -11.34
CA CYS A 15 6.59 -8.61 -12.76
C CYS A 15 7.90 -8.45 -13.55
N ILE A 16 7.99 -9.18 -14.67
CA ILE A 16 8.99 -8.93 -15.70
C ILE A 16 8.33 -8.03 -16.74
N ALA A 17 9.00 -6.95 -17.07
CA ALA A 17 8.59 -6.03 -18.12
C ALA A 17 9.66 -6.00 -19.23
N ASP A 18 9.22 -6.02 -20.48
CA ASP A 18 10.05 -5.86 -21.67
C ASP A 18 9.43 -4.82 -22.61
N ASN A 19 10.24 -3.85 -23.06
CA ASN A 19 9.79 -2.78 -23.97
C ASN A 19 8.46 -2.11 -23.53
N GLY A 20 8.30 -1.86 -22.21
CA GLY A 20 7.13 -1.21 -21.64
C GLY A 20 5.89 -2.11 -21.50
N ARG A 21 6.01 -3.42 -21.72
CA ARG A 21 4.92 -4.39 -21.54
C ARG A 21 5.26 -5.39 -20.46
N VAL A 22 4.29 -5.70 -19.61
CA VAL A 22 4.42 -6.78 -18.64
C VAL A 22 4.31 -8.12 -19.39
N VAL A 23 5.37 -8.93 -19.31
CA VAL A 23 5.44 -10.24 -19.97
C VAL A 23 5.18 -11.39 -19.00
N LYS A 24 5.47 -11.19 -17.70
CA LYS A 24 5.23 -12.21 -16.68
C LYS A 24 4.84 -11.56 -15.36
N ARG A 25 3.96 -12.21 -14.60
CA ARG A 25 3.61 -11.85 -13.22
C ARG A 25 3.84 -13.02 -12.30
N MET A 26 4.38 -12.75 -11.13
CA MET A 26 4.71 -13.73 -10.11
C MET A 26 4.37 -13.13 -8.75
N ALA A 27 4.32 -13.97 -7.74
CA ALA A 27 4.08 -13.52 -6.37
C ALA A 27 4.86 -14.38 -5.38
N THR A 28 5.29 -13.74 -4.29
CA THR A 28 5.91 -14.38 -3.14
C THR A 28 5.31 -13.87 -1.85
N GLN A 29 5.72 -14.43 -0.73
CA GLN A 29 5.49 -13.79 0.57
C GLN A 29 6.04 -12.35 0.57
N GLY A 30 5.49 -11.51 1.45
CA GLY A 30 5.94 -10.13 1.60
C GLY A 30 7.38 -10.04 2.12
N LEU A 31 8.14 -9.14 1.54
CA LEU A 31 9.53 -8.87 1.91
C LEU A 31 9.58 -7.50 2.60
N ASN A 32 9.68 -7.52 3.93
CA ASN A 32 9.74 -6.28 4.71
C ASN A 32 10.98 -6.27 5.59
N PRO A 33 12.05 -5.56 5.21
CA PRO A 33 13.32 -5.56 5.92
C PRO A 33 13.25 -4.89 7.31
N PHE A 34 12.15 -4.23 7.66
CA PHE A 34 11.92 -3.71 9.00
C PHE A 34 11.49 -4.81 10.00
N HIS A 35 10.82 -5.85 9.50
CA HIS A 35 10.26 -6.93 10.33
C HIS A 35 10.96 -8.28 10.14
N GLN A 36 11.71 -8.45 9.05
CA GLN A 36 12.36 -9.70 8.69
C GLN A 36 13.87 -9.53 8.64
N SER A 37 14.62 -10.60 8.96
CA SER A 37 16.06 -10.64 8.73
C SER A 37 16.38 -10.72 7.25
N LEU A 38 17.58 -10.28 6.85
CA LEU A 38 18.05 -10.43 5.47
C LEU A 38 18.14 -11.89 5.03
N ASP A 39 18.48 -12.80 5.93
CA ASP A 39 18.52 -14.24 5.66
C ASP A 39 17.13 -14.79 5.35
N THR A 40 16.10 -14.35 6.09
CA THR A 40 14.71 -14.72 5.81
C THR A 40 14.27 -14.20 4.44
N ILE A 41 14.62 -12.95 4.10
CA ILE A 41 14.31 -12.37 2.79
C ILE A 41 15.03 -13.17 1.68
N ALA A 42 16.32 -13.47 1.86
CA ALA A 42 17.07 -14.28 0.91
C ALA A 42 16.44 -15.66 0.71
N GLN A 43 16.03 -16.31 1.79
CA GLN A 43 15.36 -17.62 1.73
C GLN A 43 14.06 -17.54 0.93
N ILE A 44 13.19 -16.56 1.19
CA ILE A 44 11.93 -16.40 0.43
C ILE A 44 12.23 -16.18 -1.06
N VAL A 45 13.23 -15.36 -1.41
CA VAL A 45 13.60 -15.14 -2.81
C VAL A 45 14.10 -16.44 -3.46
N ASN A 46 14.97 -17.18 -2.77
CA ASN A 46 15.50 -18.44 -3.29
C ASN A 46 14.42 -19.53 -3.44
N ASP A 47 13.53 -19.64 -2.47
CA ASP A 47 12.55 -20.72 -2.41
C ASP A 47 11.28 -20.41 -3.22
N GLU A 48 10.91 -19.14 -3.34
CA GLU A 48 9.64 -18.76 -3.95
C GLU A 48 9.76 -17.96 -5.25
N LEU A 49 10.78 -17.09 -5.42
CA LEU A 49 10.91 -16.30 -6.63
C LEU A 49 11.75 -17.00 -7.69
N LEU A 50 12.99 -17.41 -7.34
CA LEU A 50 13.93 -17.97 -8.33
C LEU A 50 13.37 -19.21 -9.05
N PRO A 51 12.63 -20.12 -8.41
CA PRO A 51 12.01 -21.25 -9.12
C PRO A 51 10.91 -20.85 -10.12
N GLN A 52 10.42 -19.63 -10.06
CA GLN A 52 9.44 -19.09 -11.01
C GLN A 52 10.11 -18.44 -12.23
N LEU A 53 11.43 -18.22 -12.20
CA LEU A 53 12.20 -17.65 -13.30
C LEU A 53 12.88 -18.78 -14.07
N ASP A 54 12.84 -18.75 -15.40
CA ASP A 54 13.60 -19.65 -16.22
C ASP A 54 15.03 -19.12 -16.48
N ASP A 55 15.92 -19.99 -16.99
CA ASP A 55 17.33 -19.64 -17.22
C ASP A 55 17.51 -18.44 -18.17
N ARG A 56 16.62 -18.30 -19.15
CA ARG A 56 16.63 -17.17 -20.07
C ARG A 56 16.20 -15.88 -19.40
N GLU A 57 15.13 -15.93 -18.62
CA GLU A 57 14.65 -14.78 -17.85
C GLU A 57 15.72 -14.29 -16.88
N MET A 58 16.42 -15.21 -16.20
CA MET A 58 17.54 -14.86 -15.31
C MET A 58 18.68 -14.13 -16.02
N VAL A 59 19.02 -14.53 -17.25
CA VAL A 59 20.07 -13.89 -18.06
C VAL A 59 19.59 -12.56 -18.66
N ASP A 60 18.35 -12.50 -19.13
CA ASP A 60 17.81 -11.34 -19.85
C ASP A 60 17.37 -10.19 -18.92
N VAL A 61 17.22 -10.43 -17.62
CA VAL A 61 16.90 -9.40 -16.62
C VAL A 61 18.14 -8.55 -16.31
N GLY A 62 18.30 -7.44 -17.01
CA GLY A 62 19.41 -6.51 -16.80
C GLY A 62 19.19 -5.48 -15.68
N ARG A 63 17.96 -5.35 -15.17
CA ARG A 63 17.60 -4.42 -14.07
C ARG A 63 16.59 -5.03 -13.13
N LEU A 64 16.76 -4.76 -11.82
CA LEU A 64 15.80 -5.08 -10.77
C LEU A 64 15.43 -3.80 -10.02
N HIS A 65 14.15 -3.46 -10.01
CA HIS A 65 13.60 -2.40 -9.17
C HIS A 65 12.74 -3.01 -8.07
N PHE A 66 13.24 -2.95 -6.85
CA PHE A 66 12.52 -3.40 -5.67
C PHE A 66 11.94 -2.21 -4.90
N TYR A 67 10.63 -2.19 -4.73
CA TYR A 67 9.91 -1.20 -3.93
C TYR A 67 9.25 -1.90 -2.75
N GLY A 68 9.68 -1.57 -1.53
CA GLY A 68 9.18 -2.28 -0.34
C GLY A 68 8.72 -1.36 0.77
N SER A 69 7.57 -1.71 1.37
CA SER A 69 7.21 -1.14 2.66
C SER A 69 8.27 -1.55 3.69
N GLY A 70 8.71 -0.60 4.54
CA GLY A 70 9.80 -0.84 5.48
C GLY A 70 11.20 -0.65 4.90
N CYS A 71 11.37 -0.35 3.61
CA CYS A 71 12.63 0.07 3.01
C CYS A 71 12.96 1.52 3.40
N ARG A 72 13.33 1.72 4.67
CA ARG A 72 13.80 3.01 5.19
C ARG A 72 15.23 3.26 4.77
N ALA A 73 15.68 4.52 4.83
CA ALA A 73 17.00 4.96 4.39
C ALA A 73 18.15 4.09 4.95
N GLU A 74 18.07 3.69 6.23
CA GLU A 74 19.07 2.84 6.88
C GLU A 74 19.08 1.38 6.40
N MET A 75 17.97 0.91 5.78
CA MET A 75 17.86 -0.45 5.27
C MET A 75 18.17 -0.56 3.77
N LEU A 76 18.04 0.52 3.02
CA LEU A 76 18.26 0.52 1.56
C LEU A 76 19.63 -0.05 1.15
N PRO A 77 20.79 0.34 1.74
CA PRO A 77 22.06 -0.24 1.34
C PRO A 77 22.13 -1.75 1.55
N LYS A 78 21.57 -2.25 2.66
CA LYS A 78 21.61 -3.67 3.02
C LYS A 78 20.76 -4.52 2.09
N ILE A 79 19.54 -4.07 1.80
CA ILE A 79 18.63 -4.81 0.91
C ILE A 79 19.13 -4.74 -0.55
N THR A 80 19.72 -3.62 -0.97
CA THR A 80 20.35 -3.51 -2.28
C THR A 80 21.53 -4.49 -2.41
N GLN A 81 22.39 -4.55 -1.40
CA GLN A 81 23.51 -5.51 -1.39
C GLN A 81 23.00 -6.96 -1.45
N LEU A 82 21.95 -7.29 -0.70
CA LEU A 82 21.35 -8.63 -0.74
C LEU A 82 20.86 -9.00 -2.14
N PHE A 83 20.08 -8.12 -2.77
CA PHE A 83 19.59 -8.39 -4.13
C PHE A 83 20.71 -8.40 -5.16
N SER A 84 21.77 -7.60 -5.02
CA SER A 84 22.94 -7.68 -5.90
C SER A 84 23.71 -8.99 -5.77
N GLN A 85 23.67 -9.64 -4.61
CA GLN A 85 24.24 -10.98 -4.43
C GLN A 85 23.38 -12.09 -5.06
N LEU A 86 22.04 -11.94 -5.00
CA LEU A 86 21.09 -12.89 -5.55
C LEU A 86 20.96 -12.77 -7.09
N PHE A 87 21.23 -11.58 -7.63
CA PHE A 87 21.17 -11.24 -9.05
C PHE A 87 22.48 -10.57 -9.50
N PRO A 88 23.60 -11.30 -9.61
CA PRO A 88 24.95 -10.73 -9.78
C PRO A 88 25.15 -9.95 -11.08
N ASP A 89 24.42 -10.31 -12.15
CA ASP A 89 24.55 -9.68 -13.48
C ASP A 89 23.46 -8.60 -13.72
N THR A 90 22.77 -8.17 -12.67
CA THR A 90 21.62 -7.28 -12.74
C THR A 90 21.91 -5.96 -12.02
N GLU A 91 21.58 -4.83 -12.64
CA GLU A 91 21.58 -3.52 -11.98
C GLU A 91 20.42 -3.45 -10.98
N VAL A 92 20.71 -3.30 -9.69
CA VAL A 92 19.71 -3.35 -8.62
C VAL A 92 19.44 -1.95 -8.06
N GLU A 93 18.18 -1.55 -8.03
CA GLU A 93 17.68 -0.38 -7.31
C GLU A 93 16.63 -0.81 -6.29
N CYS A 94 16.82 -0.45 -5.02
CA CYS A 94 15.84 -0.66 -3.96
C CYS A 94 15.36 0.69 -3.43
N GLN A 95 14.04 0.83 -3.27
CA GLN A 95 13.40 2.05 -2.79
C GLN A 95 12.20 1.72 -1.88
N GLY A 96 11.67 2.73 -1.18
CA GLY A 96 10.39 2.59 -0.48
C GLY A 96 9.19 2.56 -1.43
N ASP A 97 8.08 2.01 -0.96
CA ASP A 97 6.80 1.93 -1.67
C ASP A 97 6.29 3.31 -2.15
N LEU A 98 6.60 4.36 -1.40
CA LEU A 98 6.23 5.73 -1.76
C LEU A 98 6.91 6.21 -3.05
N MET A 99 8.16 5.76 -3.32
CA MET A 99 8.84 6.03 -4.58
C MET A 99 8.16 5.29 -5.75
N ALA A 100 7.69 4.07 -5.54
CA ALA A 100 6.90 3.35 -6.54
C ALA A 100 5.63 4.14 -6.90
N ALA A 101 4.90 4.60 -5.89
CA ALA A 101 3.71 5.43 -6.08
C ALA A 101 4.03 6.70 -6.87
N ALA A 102 5.08 7.42 -6.49
CA ALA A 102 5.51 8.65 -7.16
C ALA A 102 5.83 8.42 -8.64
N ARG A 103 6.63 7.40 -8.94
CA ARG A 103 6.97 7.02 -10.32
C ARG A 103 5.75 6.58 -11.12
N ALA A 104 4.82 5.85 -10.50
CA ALA A 104 3.62 5.35 -11.17
C ALA A 104 2.64 6.47 -11.57
N VAL A 105 2.43 7.47 -10.70
CA VAL A 105 1.43 8.53 -10.96
C VAL A 105 2.00 9.80 -11.57
N CYS A 106 3.29 10.10 -11.32
CA CYS A 106 3.93 11.32 -11.81
C CYS A 106 4.87 11.08 -13.01
N GLY A 107 5.40 9.85 -13.16
CA GLY A 107 6.45 9.54 -14.13
C GLY A 107 7.73 10.30 -13.81
N SER A 108 8.22 11.10 -14.74
CA SER A 108 9.38 11.99 -14.57
C SER A 108 9.00 13.46 -14.34
N ARG A 109 7.76 13.74 -13.95
CA ARG A 109 7.26 15.11 -13.71
C ARG A 109 7.07 15.34 -12.22
N GLU A 110 7.16 16.59 -11.80
CA GLU A 110 6.76 16.99 -10.46
C GLU A 110 5.29 16.67 -10.18
N GLY A 111 4.99 16.32 -8.93
CA GLY A 111 3.63 16.04 -8.51
C GLY A 111 3.51 15.65 -7.06
N VAL A 112 2.29 15.50 -6.60
CA VAL A 112 1.98 14.92 -5.30
C VAL A 112 1.46 13.49 -5.54
N ALA A 113 2.18 12.50 -5.01
CA ALA A 113 1.78 11.11 -5.10
C ALA A 113 1.17 10.64 -3.78
N CYS A 114 0.08 9.86 -3.87
CA CYS A 114 -0.66 9.34 -2.73
C CYS A 114 -0.81 7.82 -2.84
N ILE A 115 -0.69 7.14 -1.72
CA ILE A 115 -1.09 5.74 -1.53
C ILE A 115 -2.34 5.73 -0.67
N LEU A 116 -3.43 5.13 -1.17
CA LEU A 116 -4.70 4.97 -0.46
C LEU A 116 -5.09 3.49 -0.50
N GLY A 117 -4.65 2.76 0.51
CA GLY A 117 -4.89 1.32 0.66
C GLY A 117 -5.37 0.98 2.07
N THR A 118 -4.87 -0.12 2.65
CA THR A 118 -5.11 -0.44 4.07
C THR A 118 -4.66 0.70 4.99
N GLY A 119 -3.46 1.25 4.76
CA GLY A 119 -3.00 2.54 5.29
C GLY A 119 -3.04 3.62 4.22
N SER A 120 -2.56 4.83 4.54
CA SER A 120 -2.38 5.90 3.58
C SER A 120 -1.00 6.54 3.72
N ASN A 121 -0.51 7.12 2.63
CA ASN A 121 0.71 7.92 2.63
C ASN A 121 0.66 8.92 1.48
N SER A 122 1.52 9.94 1.53
CA SER A 122 1.66 10.90 0.42
C SER A 122 3.07 11.46 0.37
N CYS A 123 3.48 11.98 -0.79
CA CYS A 123 4.73 12.71 -0.91
C CYS A 123 4.66 13.82 -1.95
N LEU A 124 5.53 14.79 -1.78
CA LEU A 124 5.93 15.71 -2.84
C LEU A 124 7.10 15.08 -3.59
N TYR A 125 6.98 15.00 -4.92
CA TYR A 125 7.94 14.41 -5.82
C TYR A 125 8.40 15.43 -6.85
N ASP A 126 9.72 15.54 -7.08
CA ASP A 126 10.32 16.51 -8.00
C ASP A 126 10.55 16.01 -9.43
N GLY A 127 10.10 14.78 -9.73
CA GLY A 127 10.34 14.07 -10.99
C GLY A 127 11.47 13.05 -10.93
N THR A 128 12.26 13.04 -9.85
CA THR A 128 13.37 12.10 -9.62
C THR A 128 13.36 11.51 -8.22
N SER A 129 13.04 12.33 -7.22
CA SER A 129 13.15 11.99 -5.79
C SER A 129 11.91 12.44 -5.00
N VAL A 130 11.64 11.73 -3.92
CA VAL A 130 10.70 12.19 -2.89
C VAL A 130 11.40 13.28 -2.08
N VAL A 131 10.91 14.53 -2.19
CA VAL A 131 11.51 15.69 -1.54
C VAL A 131 10.87 16.05 -0.21
N GLU A 132 9.60 15.65 -0.03
CA GLU A 132 8.89 15.85 1.23
C GLU A 132 7.86 14.72 1.44
N ASN A 133 7.71 14.29 2.69
CA ASN A 133 6.71 13.31 3.09
C ASN A 133 6.07 13.74 4.41
N VAL A 134 4.75 13.93 4.40
CA VAL A 134 3.99 14.11 5.64
C VAL A 134 3.84 12.74 6.30
N PRO A 135 4.29 12.58 7.57
CA PRO A 135 4.25 11.29 8.25
C PRO A 135 2.82 10.71 8.33
N PRO A 136 2.58 9.48 7.88
CA PRO A 136 1.24 8.88 7.89
C PRO A 136 0.75 8.48 9.29
N LEU A 137 1.66 8.18 10.22
CA LEU A 137 1.46 7.86 11.64
C LEU A 137 0.67 6.57 11.94
N GLY A 138 0.21 5.84 10.93
CA GLY A 138 -0.59 4.62 11.09
C GLY A 138 -2.05 4.88 11.48
N TYR A 139 -2.88 3.83 11.38
CA TYR A 139 -4.35 3.94 11.45
C TYR A 139 -4.93 4.39 12.80
N ILE A 140 -4.12 4.40 13.86
CA ILE A 140 -4.53 4.87 15.19
C ILE A 140 -4.35 6.38 15.30
N LEU A 141 -3.20 6.90 14.85
CA LEU A 141 -2.80 8.30 15.04
C LEU A 141 -2.93 9.15 13.79
N GLY A 142 -3.11 8.54 12.61
CA GLY A 142 -3.15 9.18 11.31
C GLY A 142 -3.84 8.29 10.28
N ASP A 143 -3.18 8.07 9.14
CA ASP A 143 -3.66 7.31 7.98
C ASP A 143 -5.04 7.80 7.48
N GLU A 144 -5.36 9.08 7.60
CA GLU A 144 -6.58 9.65 7.04
C GLU A 144 -6.71 9.23 5.56
N GLY A 145 -7.91 8.99 5.09
CA GLY A 145 -8.17 8.52 3.72
C GLY A 145 -7.98 7.02 3.52
N SER A 146 -7.34 6.31 4.46
CA SER A 146 -7.11 4.87 4.35
C SER A 146 -8.35 4.04 4.62
N GLY A 147 -8.33 2.78 4.14
CA GLY A 147 -9.37 1.80 4.42
C GLY A 147 -9.48 1.45 5.90
N ALA A 148 -8.37 1.39 6.63
CA ALA A 148 -8.41 1.11 8.06
C ALA A 148 -9.09 2.23 8.86
N VAL A 149 -8.83 3.48 8.52
CA VAL A 149 -9.51 4.62 9.14
C VAL A 149 -10.98 4.67 8.72
N MET A 150 -11.30 4.38 7.44
CA MET A 150 -12.70 4.25 7.00
C MET A 150 -13.45 3.19 7.82
N GLY A 151 -12.84 2.00 8.01
CA GLY A 151 -13.46 0.94 8.81
C GLY A 151 -13.66 1.34 10.27
N ARG A 152 -12.68 2.00 10.87
CA ARG A 152 -12.79 2.52 12.24
C ARG A 152 -13.93 3.54 12.36
N LEU A 153 -14.04 4.46 11.43
CA LEU A 153 -15.10 5.45 11.39
C LEU A 153 -16.47 4.80 11.14
N PHE A 154 -16.53 3.84 10.22
CA PHE A 154 -17.73 3.09 9.90
C PHE A 154 -18.27 2.33 11.12
N PHE A 155 -17.47 1.50 11.80
CA PHE A 155 -17.92 0.76 12.96
C PHE A 155 -18.34 1.68 14.12
N ASN A 156 -17.60 2.76 14.32
CA ASN A 156 -17.99 3.77 15.31
C ASN A 156 -19.37 4.40 14.98
N ALA A 157 -19.59 4.77 13.72
CA ALA A 157 -20.85 5.35 13.28
C ALA A 157 -22.00 4.33 13.33
N LEU A 158 -21.74 3.08 12.93
CA LEU A 158 -22.69 1.98 12.91
C LEU A 158 -23.29 1.75 14.32
N TYR A 159 -22.42 1.52 15.30
CA TYR A 159 -22.85 1.17 16.67
C TYR A 159 -23.23 2.36 17.54
N LYS A 160 -23.00 3.59 17.08
CA LYS A 160 -23.48 4.81 17.73
C LYS A 160 -24.72 5.42 17.05
N GLY A 161 -25.35 4.68 16.12
CA GLY A 161 -26.60 5.08 15.46
C GLY A 161 -26.46 6.35 14.60
N ARG A 162 -25.28 6.57 14.01
CA ARG A 162 -25.01 7.71 13.10
C ARG A 162 -25.13 7.37 11.63
N LEU A 163 -25.35 6.09 11.30
CA LEU A 163 -25.67 5.62 9.95
C LEU A 163 -27.16 5.30 9.85
N SER A 164 -27.68 5.29 8.62
CA SER A 164 -29.07 4.90 8.38
C SER A 164 -29.33 3.46 8.82
N GLU A 165 -30.57 3.17 9.23
CA GLU A 165 -30.99 1.82 9.59
C GLU A 165 -30.83 0.84 8.42
N ARG A 166 -30.98 1.32 7.18
CA ARG A 166 -30.73 0.54 5.96
C ARG A 166 -29.30 -0.01 5.92
N ILE A 167 -28.30 0.84 6.21
CA ILE A 167 -26.90 0.45 6.21
C ILE A 167 -26.59 -0.55 7.32
N ARG A 168 -27.15 -0.35 8.51
CA ARG A 168 -26.96 -1.26 9.64
C ARG A 168 -27.48 -2.67 9.28
N ILE A 169 -28.70 -2.77 8.80
CA ILE A 169 -29.31 -4.06 8.40
C ILE A 169 -28.53 -4.70 7.24
N ALA A 170 -28.13 -3.92 6.24
CA ALA A 170 -27.37 -4.43 5.10
C ALA A 170 -26.02 -4.99 5.53
N TYR A 171 -25.30 -4.33 6.43
CA TYR A 171 -24.00 -4.80 6.92
C TYR A 171 -24.15 -6.10 7.72
N GLU A 172 -25.08 -6.15 8.69
CA GLU A 172 -25.34 -7.35 9.51
C GLU A 172 -25.69 -8.56 8.65
N ARG A 173 -26.56 -8.37 7.64
CA ARG A 173 -26.93 -9.45 6.69
C ARG A 173 -25.76 -9.92 5.82
N THR A 174 -24.89 -9.01 5.42
CA THR A 174 -23.77 -9.33 4.51
C THR A 174 -22.67 -10.07 5.23
N THR A 175 -22.39 -9.73 6.49
CA THR A 175 -21.21 -10.25 7.20
C THR A 175 -21.54 -11.27 8.28
N GLY A 176 -22.74 -11.21 8.85
CA GLY A 176 -23.13 -12.00 10.02
C GLY A 176 -22.36 -11.66 11.31
N LEU A 177 -21.49 -10.65 11.27
CA LEU A 177 -20.64 -10.28 12.41
C LEU A 177 -21.44 -9.50 13.46
N SER A 178 -21.33 -9.93 14.70
CA SER A 178 -21.83 -9.19 15.86
C SER A 178 -20.84 -8.10 16.27
N MET A 179 -21.30 -7.17 17.12
CA MET A 179 -20.41 -6.19 17.76
C MET A 179 -19.29 -6.86 18.54
N ALA A 180 -19.55 -7.97 19.20
CA ALA A 180 -18.55 -8.72 19.97
C ALA A 180 -17.44 -9.27 19.06
N ASP A 181 -17.80 -9.82 17.89
CA ASP A 181 -16.84 -10.32 16.90
C ASP A 181 -15.95 -9.20 16.39
N ILE A 182 -16.52 -8.03 16.10
CA ILE A 182 -15.76 -6.87 15.63
C ILE A 182 -14.78 -6.37 16.70
N ILE A 183 -15.21 -6.32 17.96
CA ILE A 183 -14.34 -5.97 19.10
C ILE A 183 -13.21 -6.98 19.23
N ASP A 184 -13.51 -8.28 19.09
CA ASP A 184 -12.48 -9.33 19.16
C ASP A 184 -11.46 -9.15 18.03
N HIS A 185 -11.89 -8.98 16.76
CA HIS A 185 -11.01 -8.74 15.63
C HIS A 185 -10.12 -7.51 15.79
N VAL A 186 -10.64 -6.43 16.36
CA VAL A 186 -9.90 -5.17 16.48
C VAL A 186 -8.91 -5.18 17.65
N TYR A 187 -9.27 -5.81 18.78
CA TYR A 187 -8.48 -5.67 20.01
C TYR A 187 -7.74 -6.93 20.45
N ARG A 188 -8.06 -8.10 19.89
CA ARG A 188 -7.47 -9.38 20.34
C ARG A 188 -6.81 -10.17 19.23
N GLN A 189 -7.17 -9.90 17.96
CA GLN A 189 -6.62 -10.63 16.83
C GLN A 189 -5.52 -9.81 16.13
N PRO A 190 -4.57 -10.47 15.44
CA PRO A 190 -3.56 -9.77 14.64
C PRO A 190 -4.19 -9.08 13.41
N LEU A 191 -3.48 -8.10 12.86
CA LEU A 191 -3.85 -7.42 11.61
C LEU A 191 -5.18 -6.66 11.67
N ALA A 192 -5.49 -6.04 12.81
CA ALA A 192 -6.69 -5.22 13.01
C ALA A 192 -6.91 -4.17 11.91
N ASN A 193 -5.83 -3.56 11.41
CA ASN A 193 -5.88 -2.61 10.30
C ASN A 193 -6.45 -3.22 9.01
N ARG A 194 -6.11 -4.49 8.70
CA ARG A 194 -6.67 -5.21 7.54
C ARG A 194 -8.14 -5.53 7.73
N PHE A 195 -8.50 -6.01 8.92
CA PHE A 195 -9.90 -6.24 9.25
C PHE A 195 -10.72 -4.96 9.10
N LEU A 196 -10.24 -3.84 9.63
CA LEU A 196 -10.90 -2.55 9.46
C LEU A 196 -11.02 -2.17 7.98
N ALA A 197 -9.96 -2.30 7.18
CA ALA A 197 -9.98 -1.97 5.77
C ALA A 197 -10.90 -2.90 4.94
N SER A 198 -11.18 -4.10 5.41
CA SER A 198 -12.01 -5.07 4.69
C SER A 198 -13.46 -4.62 4.46
N VAL A 199 -13.91 -3.56 5.13
CA VAL A 199 -15.26 -3.00 4.90
C VAL A 199 -15.34 -2.16 3.62
N CYS A 200 -14.22 -1.71 3.03
CA CYS A 200 -14.24 -0.80 1.89
C CYS A 200 -15.09 -1.28 0.71
N PRO A 201 -15.09 -2.57 0.32
CA PRO A 201 -15.99 -3.05 -0.73
C PRO A 201 -17.49 -2.93 -0.37
N PHE A 202 -17.85 -3.05 0.91
CA PHE A 202 -19.20 -2.80 1.37
C PHE A 202 -19.56 -1.32 1.28
N LEU A 203 -18.66 -0.43 1.71
CA LEU A 203 -18.84 1.02 1.62
C LEU A 203 -19.07 1.43 0.16
N ALA A 204 -18.19 0.98 -0.75
CA ALA A 204 -18.28 1.32 -2.18
C ALA A 204 -19.61 0.91 -2.82
N LYS A 205 -20.19 -0.23 -2.40
CA LYS A 205 -21.49 -0.72 -2.90
C LYS A 205 -22.70 0.05 -2.37
N ASN A 206 -22.53 0.84 -1.31
CA ASN A 206 -23.63 1.51 -0.63
C ASN A 206 -23.46 3.03 -0.59
N MET A 207 -22.65 3.60 -1.49
CA MET A 207 -22.37 5.04 -1.56
C MET A 207 -23.58 5.91 -1.94
N ASP A 208 -24.69 5.30 -2.32
CA ASP A 208 -25.98 5.95 -2.51
C ASP A 208 -26.66 6.38 -1.19
N ASP A 209 -26.20 5.86 -0.05
CA ASP A 209 -26.66 6.28 1.27
C ASP A 209 -25.92 7.56 1.71
N GLU A 210 -26.68 8.63 1.98
CA GLU A 210 -26.14 9.95 2.30
C GLU A 210 -25.24 9.91 3.56
N SER A 211 -25.65 9.19 4.60
CA SER A 211 -24.89 9.12 5.85
C SER A 211 -23.54 8.42 5.67
N LEU A 212 -23.50 7.40 4.80
CA LEU A 212 -22.30 6.68 4.46
C LEU A 212 -21.40 7.50 3.52
N HIS A 213 -21.99 8.14 2.52
CA HIS A 213 -21.27 9.03 1.60
C HIS A 213 -20.56 10.16 2.37
N GLU A 214 -21.25 10.83 3.29
CA GLU A 214 -20.68 11.87 4.12
C GLU A 214 -19.48 11.38 4.95
N LEU A 215 -19.57 10.16 5.51
CA LEU A 215 -18.49 9.56 6.28
C LEU A 215 -17.25 9.33 5.42
N VAL A 216 -17.43 8.75 4.22
CA VAL A 216 -16.33 8.44 3.30
C VAL A 216 -15.68 9.72 2.77
N ILE A 217 -16.49 10.66 2.29
CA ILE A 217 -15.99 11.96 1.80
C ILE A 217 -15.32 12.75 2.91
N GLY A 218 -15.87 12.69 4.13
CA GLY A 218 -15.26 13.31 5.32
C GLY A 218 -13.85 12.80 5.60
N ASN A 219 -13.63 11.48 5.45
CA ASN A 219 -12.30 10.88 5.61
C ASN A 219 -11.32 11.34 4.51
N PHE A 220 -11.74 11.39 3.25
CA PHE A 220 -10.90 11.93 2.17
C PHE A 220 -10.60 13.42 2.36
N ARG A 221 -11.57 14.23 2.80
CA ARG A 221 -11.34 15.65 3.11
C ARG A 221 -10.25 15.80 4.19
N GLN A 222 -10.24 14.94 5.21
CA GLN A 222 -9.20 14.95 6.24
C GLN A 222 -7.82 14.59 5.65
N PHE A 223 -7.74 13.58 4.77
CA PHE A 223 -6.50 13.25 4.06
C PHE A 223 -5.95 14.44 3.28
N PHE A 224 -6.78 15.08 2.46
CA PHE A 224 -6.35 16.27 1.72
C PHE A 224 -5.91 17.39 2.65
N ARG A 225 -6.64 17.65 3.71
CA ARG A 225 -6.36 18.73 4.67
C ARG A 225 -5.08 18.51 5.46
N TYR A 226 -4.83 17.30 5.93
CA TYR A 226 -3.74 17.01 6.86
C TYR A 226 -2.48 16.51 6.17
N ASN A 227 -2.58 16.00 4.95
CA ASN A 227 -1.47 15.47 4.18
C ASN A 227 -1.20 16.31 2.92
N VAL A 228 -2.07 16.25 1.92
CA VAL A 228 -1.82 16.87 0.61
C VAL A 228 -1.63 18.40 0.68
N SER A 229 -2.49 19.10 1.43
CA SER A 229 -2.41 20.57 1.58
C SER A 229 -1.14 21.04 2.28
N ARG A 230 -0.44 20.15 3.00
CA ARG A 230 0.79 20.50 3.73
C ARG A 230 1.97 20.76 2.83
N TYR A 231 1.95 20.24 1.60
CA TYR A 231 3.00 20.51 0.60
C TYR A 231 2.94 21.93 0.00
N HIS A 232 1.86 22.67 0.23
CA HIS A 232 1.68 24.06 -0.26
C HIS A 232 1.90 24.23 -1.77
N ARG A 233 1.62 23.19 -2.57
CA ARG A 233 1.82 23.13 -4.02
C ARG A 233 0.49 22.90 -4.75
N THR A 234 -0.32 23.95 -4.80
CA THR A 234 -1.64 23.94 -5.48
C THR A 234 -1.55 23.93 -7.02
N ASP A 235 -0.36 24.17 -7.55
CA ASP A 235 -0.02 24.16 -8.96
C ASP A 235 0.23 22.74 -9.49
N LEU A 236 0.50 21.78 -8.62
CA LEU A 236 0.85 20.41 -8.99
C LEU A 236 -0.37 19.49 -9.12
N LYS A 237 -0.22 18.48 -9.99
CA LYS A 237 -1.18 17.39 -10.06
C LYS A 237 -1.04 16.47 -8.86
N VAL A 238 -2.16 16.02 -8.34
CA VAL A 238 -2.26 14.99 -7.30
C VAL A 238 -2.69 13.69 -7.98
N GLY A 239 -1.90 12.64 -7.81
CA GLY A 239 -2.23 11.30 -8.28
C GLY A 239 -2.29 10.32 -7.12
N ALA A 240 -3.18 9.33 -7.19
CA ALA A 240 -3.32 8.32 -6.15
C ALA A 240 -3.29 6.90 -6.73
N ILE A 241 -2.71 5.97 -5.95
CA ILE A 241 -2.77 4.52 -6.18
C ILE A 241 -3.26 3.84 -4.91
N GLY A 242 -3.75 2.63 -5.04
CA GLY A 242 -4.20 1.80 -3.93
C GLY A 242 -5.54 1.14 -4.20
N SER A 243 -6.09 0.49 -3.16
CA SER A 243 -7.33 -0.31 -3.24
C SER A 243 -8.57 0.41 -2.71
N VAL A 244 -8.42 1.67 -2.30
CA VAL A 244 -9.50 2.51 -1.76
C VAL A 244 -10.07 3.43 -2.81
#